data_58f4ea6597aa05e9a194c35910e716a7
#
_entry.id   58f4ea6597aa05e9a194c35910e716a7
#
_cell.length_a   1.000
_cell.length_b   1.000
_cell.length_c   1.000
_cell.angle_alpha   90.00
_cell.angle_beta   90.00
_cell.angle_gamma   90.00
#
_symmetry.space_group_name_H-M   'P 1'
#
loop_
_entity.id
_entity.type
_entity.pdbx_description
1 polymer ?
#
loop_
_entity_poly.entity_id
_entity_poly.type
_entity_poly.pdbx_seq_one_letter_code
_entity_poly.pdbx_strand_id
1 'polypeptide(L)'
;IASEFADNKKSGDVNFSYGVQVSYAVTNKLTVRSGINKVDLGYRTEQINFAPTIQARSISSIDYNQSSQLIQIADGNKSLASSAAEFANNSTVAGTSINNALHQELGYIEVPFEAEYALLDRKVGIQVIGGFSTLFLNNNSISLEESNSVSRLGASNSLNNTSFSTNVGLGLDYKFTDRIQFNLEPMFKYQLNAYTKTVSDFRPYYLGLYTGLSIKF
;
A
#
# COMPACT_ATOMS: atom_id res chain seq x y z
N ILE A 1 2.98 9.35 -8.32
CA ILE A 1 1.58 9.62 -7.92
C ILE A 1 1.54 10.25 -6.54
N ALA A 2 2.26 9.71 -5.54
CA ALA A 2 2.22 10.28 -4.20
C ALA A 2 2.67 11.75 -4.13
N SER A 3 3.56 12.19 -5.01
CA SER A 3 4.04 13.57 -5.08
C SER A 3 3.12 14.50 -5.88
N GLU A 4 2.46 14.00 -6.90
CA GLU A 4 1.58 14.80 -7.76
C GLU A 4 0.23 15.10 -7.11
N PHE A 5 -0.20 14.24 -6.18
CA PHE A 5 -1.45 14.38 -5.42
C PHE A 5 -1.17 14.45 -3.91
N ALA A 6 -0.16 15.20 -3.49
CA ALA A 6 0.21 15.31 -2.08
C ALA A 6 -0.94 15.85 -1.22
N ASP A 7 -1.72 16.78 -1.76
CA ASP A 7 -2.82 17.47 -1.07
C ASP A 7 -4.16 16.74 -1.15
N ASN A 8 -4.28 15.68 -1.98
CA ASN A 8 -5.53 14.94 -2.09
C ASN A 8 -5.68 13.95 -0.93
N LYS A 9 -6.94 13.77 -0.51
CA LYS A 9 -7.27 12.81 0.54
C LYS A 9 -6.93 11.39 0.09
N LYS A 10 -6.11 10.70 0.88
CA LYS A 10 -5.72 9.32 0.65
C LYS A 10 -6.35 8.44 1.72
N SER A 11 -6.96 7.35 1.30
CA SER A 11 -7.45 6.29 2.18
C SER A 11 -6.71 5.00 1.88
N GLY A 12 -6.37 4.26 2.95
CA GLY A 12 -5.83 2.91 2.80
C GLY A 12 -6.96 1.92 2.60
N ASP A 13 -6.71 0.90 1.79
CA ASP A 13 -7.63 -0.21 1.59
C ASP A 13 -7.34 -1.33 2.59
N VAL A 14 -8.39 -2.14 2.87
CA VAL A 14 -8.22 -3.38 3.61
C VAL A 14 -7.73 -4.44 2.65
N ASN A 15 -6.52 -4.92 2.88
CA ASN A 15 -5.86 -5.89 2.01
C ASN A 15 -5.63 -7.19 2.75
N PHE A 16 -5.51 -8.27 1.99
CA PHE A 16 -5.27 -9.60 2.51
C PHE A 16 -3.82 -10.02 2.22
N SER A 17 -3.14 -10.51 3.26
CA SER A 17 -1.75 -10.98 3.16
C SER A 17 -1.64 -12.37 3.76
N TYR A 18 -0.78 -13.21 3.21
CA TYR A 18 -0.55 -14.55 3.72
C TYR A 18 0.91 -14.97 3.54
N GLY A 19 1.37 -15.90 4.36
CA GLY A 19 2.74 -16.37 4.30
C GLY A 19 3.02 -17.53 5.22
N VAL A 20 4.28 -17.91 5.24
CA VAL A 20 4.83 -18.93 6.14
C VAL A 20 6.06 -18.38 6.85
N GLN A 21 6.20 -18.73 8.12
CA GLN A 21 7.28 -18.26 8.96
C GLN A 21 7.95 -19.43 9.68
N VAL A 22 9.21 -19.29 9.96
CA VAL A 22 10.00 -20.19 10.78
C VAL A 22 10.59 -19.38 11.91
N SER A 23 10.48 -19.89 13.12
CA SER A 23 10.98 -19.25 14.32
C SER A 23 11.94 -20.17 15.07
N TYR A 24 12.93 -19.55 15.70
CA TYR A 24 13.93 -20.23 16.52
C TYR A 24 14.03 -19.57 17.90
N ALA A 25 13.79 -20.35 18.95
CA ALA A 25 13.93 -19.90 20.32
C ALA A 25 15.42 -19.80 20.70
N VAL A 26 15.93 -18.59 20.80
CA VAL A 26 17.32 -18.32 21.21
C VAL A 26 17.47 -18.48 22.71
N THR A 27 16.46 -18.06 23.47
CA THR A 27 16.36 -18.25 24.93
C THR A 27 14.91 -18.58 25.28
N ASN A 28 14.65 -18.82 26.57
CA ASN A 28 13.28 -19.04 27.05
C ASN A 28 12.35 -17.84 26.83
N LYS A 29 12.90 -16.65 26.56
CA LYS A 29 12.10 -15.42 26.34
C LYS A 29 12.29 -14.77 24.98
N LEU A 30 13.38 -15.09 24.29
CA LEU A 30 13.74 -14.47 23.03
C LEU A 30 13.64 -15.49 21.90
N THR A 31 12.80 -15.19 20.94
CA THR A 31 12.64 -15.95 19.70
C THR A 31 13.00 -15.05 18.51
N VAL A 32 13.71 -15.58 17.54
CA VAL A 32 13.97 -14.92 16.27
C VAL A 32 13.15 -15.63 15.21
N ARG A 33 12.53 -14.87 14.32
CA ARG A 33 11.72 -15.42 13.23
C ARG A 33 12.02 -14.77 11.89
N SER A 34 11.83 -15.52 10.85
CA SER A 34 11.86 -15.07 9.47
C SER A 34 10.85 -15.88 8.65
N GLY A 35 10.61 -15.47 7.41
CA GLY A 35 9.64 -16.14 6.56
C GLY A 35 9.51 -15.51 5.20
N ILE A 36 8.46 -15.90 4.50
CA ILE A 36 8.09 -15.31 3.22
C ILE A 36 6.58 -15.04 3.28
N ASN A 37 6.22 -13.78 3.07
CA ASN A 37 4.84 -13.33 3.04
C ASN A 37 4.53 -12.70 1.67
N LYS A 38 3.36 -12.99 1.13
CA LYS A 38 2.78 -12.17 0.08
C LYS A 38 1.94 -11.09 0.73
N VAL A 39 2.26 -9.83 0.43
CA VAL A 39 1.63 -8.66 1.03
C VAL A 39 1.04 -7.82 -0.10
N ASP A 40 -0.26 -7.63 -0.08
CA ASP A 40 -0.94 -6.72 -0.99
C ASP A 40 -1.26 -5.43 -0.22
N LEU A 41 -0.89 -4.29 -0.79
CA LEU A 41 -1.13 -2.96 -0.25
C LEU A 41 -1.91 -2.16 -1.28
N GLY A 42 -2.97 -1.49 -0.86
CA GLY A 42 -3.75 -0.61 -1.70
C GLY A 42 -3.96 0.73 -1.05
N TYR A 43 -3.99 1.76 -1.85
CA TYR A 43 -4.49 3.04 -1.42
C TYR A 43 -5.25 3.75 -2.53
N ARG A 44 -6.25 4.47 -2.10
CA ARG A 44 -7.16 5.22 -2.95
C ARG A 44 -6.88 6.70 -2.78
N THR A 45 -6.75 7.40 -3.89
CA THR A 45 -6.68 8.86 -3.93
C THR A 45 -8.00 9.38 -4.46
N GLU A 46 -8.72 10.13 -3.63
CA GLU A 46 -10.05 10.66 -3.94
C GLU A 46 -9.96 12.06 -4.56
N GLN A 47 -11.09 12.52 -5.11
CA GLN A 47 -11.28 13.88 -5.65
C GLN A 47 -10.34 14.20 -6.82
N ILE A 48 -10.19 13.29 -7.76
CA ILE A 48 -9.46 13.54 -8.98
C ILE A 48 -10.45 14.02 -10.04
N ASN A 49 -10.28 15.27 -10.47
CA ASN A 49 -11.10 15.84 -11.54
C ASN A 49 -10.46 15.52 -12.89
N PHE A 50 -11.23 14.90 -13.76
CA PHE A 50 -10.84 14.65 -15.14
C PHE A 50 -11.44 15.70 -16.05
N ALA A 51 -10.64 16.29 -16.92
CA ALA A 51 -11.11 17.10 -18.02
C ALA A 51 -10.69 16.43 -19.34
N PRO A 52 -11.63 16.09 -20.21
CA PRO A 52 -11.32 15.62 -21.55
C PRO A 52 -10.87 16.82 -22.40
N THR A 53 -9.61 17.21 -22.30
CA THR A 53 -9.06 18.30 -23.12
C THR A 53 -7.87 17.81 -23.91
N ILE A 54 -7.71 18.37 -25.12
CA ILE A 54 -6.63 18.04 -26.07
C ILE A 54 -5.24 18.44 -25.53
N GLN A 55 -5.16 19.22 -24.45
CA GLN A 55 -3.92 19.69 -23.81
C GLN A 55 -3.63 19.04 -22.48
N ALA A 56 -4.14 17.88 -22.25
CA ALA A 56 -3.98 17.19 -21.00
C ALA A 56 -2.54 16.73 -20.81
N ARG A 57 -2.03 17.02 -19.66
CA ARG A 57 -0.73 16.53 -19.22
C ARG A 57 -0.90 15.11 -18.70
N SER A 58 -0.17 14.18 -19.30
CA SER A 58 -0.02 12.85 -18.71
C SER A 58 0.59 12.98 -17.32
N ILE A 59 0.12 12.17 -16.37
CA ILE A 59 0.79 12.07 -15.07
C ILE A 59 2.16 11.46 -15.31
N SER A 60 3.22 12.19 -15.01
CA SER A 60 4.60 11.80 -15.33
C SER A 60 5.05 10.56 -14.54
N SER A 61 4.36 10.24 -13.46
CA SER A 61 4.63 9.10 -12.58
C SER A 61 3.92 7.80 -12.99
N ILE A 62 3.20 7.80 -14.12
CA ILE A 62 2.50 6.61 -14.64
C ILE A 62 3.09 6.21 -15.98
N ASP A 63 3.46 4.93 -16.08
CA ASP A 63 3.69 4.25 -17.35
C ASP A 63 2.36 3.69 -17.85
N TYR A 64 1.79 4.37 -18.85
CA TYR A 64 0.47 4.01 -19.39
C TYR A 64 0.53 2.76 -20.27
N ASN A 65 -0.47 1.90 -20.16
CA ASN A 65 -0.64 0.77 -21.07
C ASN A 65 -0.99 1.28 -22.47
N GLN A 66 -0.54 0.59 -23.52
CA GLN A 66 -0.79 0.95 -24.93
C GLN A 66 -2.30 0.98 -25.30
N SER A 67 -3.14 0.30 -24.55
CA SER A 67 -4.59 0.26 -24.73
C SER A 67 -5.34 1.32 -23.91
N SER A 68 -4.69 1.98 -22.96
CA SER A 68 -5.29 3.09 -22.25
C SER A 68 -5.20 4.34 -23.13
N GLN A 69 -6.32 4.74 -23.72
CA GLN A 69 -6.44 6.07 -24.32
C GLN A 69 -6.02 7.08 -23.25
N LEU A 70 -5.20 8.05 -23.64
CA LEU A 70 -4.68 9.10 -22.78
C LEU A 70 -5.80 9.73 -21.95
N ILE A 71 -6.00 9.23 -20.75
CA ILE A 71 -6.90 9.80 -19.77
C ILE A 71 -6.12 10.92 -19.10
N GLN A 72 -6.60 12.11 -19.25
CA GLN A 72 -5.92 13.32 -18.85
C GLN A 72 -6.54 13.84 -17.57
N ILE A 73 -5.72 14.06 -16.59
CA ILE A 73 -6.15 14.51 -15.28
C ILE A 73 -5.95 16.02 -15.16
N ALA A 74 -7.01 16.74 -14.85
CA ALA A 74 -6.92 18.15 -14.49
C ALA A 74 -6.60 18.27 -13.00
N ASP A 75 -5.60 19.08 -12.69
CA ASP A 75 -5.21 19.40 -11.31
C ASP A 75 -6.37 20.10 -10.60
N GLY A 76 -7.01 19.45 -9.63
CA GLY A 76 -8.25 19.90 -8.99
C GLY A 76 -8.16 21.21 -8.22
N ASN A 77 -6.96 21.76 -8.06
CA ASN A 77 -6.73 22.99 -7.29
C ASN A 77 -6.35 24.22 -8.14
N LYS A 78 -6.20 24.06 -9.46
CA LYS A 78 -6.05 25.22 -10.36
C LYS A 78 -7.37 25.47 -11.05
N SER A 79 -8.02 26.55 -10.63
CA SER A 79 -9.24 27.07 -11.24
C SER A 79 -9.19 26.98 -12.77
N LEU A 80 -10.09 26.17 -13.34
CA LEU A 80 -10.34 26.06 -14.78
C LEU A 80 -10.81 27.39 -15.43
N ALA A 81 -10.88 28.46 -14.63
CA ALA A 81 -11.42 29.75 -15.08
C ALA A 81 -10.55 30.48 -16.11
N SER A 82 -9.25 30.16 -16.21
CA SER A 82 -8.35 30.88 -17.13
C SER A 82 -8.21 30.22 -18.52
N SER A 83 -8.58 28.96 -18.65
CA SER A 83 -8.54 28.26 -19.97
C SER A 83 -9.92 28.08 -20.62
N ALA A 84 -10.99 28.22 -19.84
CA ALA A 84 -12.36 28.13 -20.36
C ALA A 84 -12.73 29.33 -21.31
N ALA A 85 -12.05 30.44 -21.21
CA ALA A 85 -12.33 31.63 -22.03
C ALA A 85 -11.91 31.46 -23.51
N GLU A 86 -10.96 30.59 -23.81
CA GLU A 86 -10.52 30.34 -25.19
C GLU A 86 -11.32 29.25 -25.93
N PHE A 87 -12.02 28.39 -25.19
CA PHE A 87 -12.78 27.28 -25.77
C PHE A 87 -14.29 27.47 -25.83
N ALA A 88 -14.80 28.62 -25.38
CA ALA A 88 -16.25 28.90 -25.33
C ALA A 88 -16.95 28.98 -26.69
N ASN A 89 -16.23 28.88 -27.80
CA ASN A 89 -16.83 29.04 -29.12
C ASN A 89 -17.17 27.75 -29.86
N ASN A 90 -16.87 26.55 -29.37
CA ASN A 90 -17.18 25.39 -30.22
C ASN A 90 -17.42 24.01 -29.54
N SER A 91 -17.63 23.89 -28.25
CA SER A 91 -18.12 22.61 -27.71
C SER A 91 -18.64 22.78 -26.27
N THR A 92 -19.93 22.64 -26.09
CA THR A 92 -20.56 22.41 -24.79
C THR A 92 -20.19 21.03 -24.28
N VAL A 93 -19.01 20.86 -23.73
CA VAL A 93 -18.72 19.74 -22.87
C VAL A 93 -18.88 20.25 -21.44
N ALA A 94 -20.11 20.08 -20.94
CA ALA A 94 -20.37 20.27 -19.52
C ALA A 94 -19.39 19.38 -18.73
N GLY A 95 -18.48 20.01 -18.02
CA GLY A 95 -17.58 19.31 -17.09
C GLY A 95 -18.41 18.69 -15.98
N THR A 96 -18.83 17.46 -16.16
CA THR A 96 -19.41 16.66 -15.10
C THR A 96 -18.24 16.36 -14.15
N SER A 97 -18.25 16.99 -12.98
CA SER A 97 -17.39 16.60 -11.88
C SER A 97 -17.87 15.22 -11.41
N ILE A 98 -17.30 14.18 -12.03
CA ILE A 98 -17.55 12.82 -11.61
C ILE A 98 -16.59 12.57 -10.45
N ASN A 99 -17.08 12.03 -9.34
CA ASN A 99 -16.26 11.59 -8.24
C ASN A 99 -15.41 10.39 -8.68
N ASN A 100 -14.27 10.70 -9.27
CA ASN A 100 -13.31 9.70 -9.71
C ASN A 100 -12.25 9.49 -8.65
N ALA A 101 -11.83 8.25 -8.49
CA ALA A 101 -10.76 7.87 -7.60
C ALA A 101 -9.67 7.12 -8.36
N LEU A 102 -8.43 7.42 -8.01
CA LEU A 102 -7.30 6.65 -8.49
C LEU A 102 -6.97 5.59 -7.45
N HIS A 103 -7.03 4.35 -7.86
CA HIS A 103 -6.70 3.20 -7.04
C HIS A 103 -5.33 2.67 -7.43
N GLN A 104 -4.41 2.60 -6.47
CA GLN A 104 -3.10 2.02 -6.66
C GLN A 104 -2.97 0.75 -5.84
N GLU A 105 -2.70 -0.36 -6.52
CA GLU A 105 -2.44 -1.66 -5.93
C GLU A 105 -0.96 -2.00 -6.05
N LEU A 106 -0.36 -2.38 -4.92
CA LEU A 106 1.03 -2.78 -4.81
C LEU A 106 1.10 -4.16 -4.19
N GLY A 107 1.65 -5.13 -4.91
CA GLY A 107 1.95 -6.44 -4.38
C GLY A 107 3.43 -6.58 -4.06
N TYR A 108 3.74 -7.13 -2.88
CA TYR A 108 5.11 -7.39 -2.45
C TYR A 108 5.29 -8.84 -2.01
N ILE A 109 6.49 -9.34 -2.26
CA ILE A 109 7.02 -10.48 -1.51
C ILE A 109 7.86 -9.90 -0.38
N GLU A 110 7.44 -10.14 0.86
CA GLU A 110 8.10 -9.67 2.07
C GLU A 110 8.92 -10.80 2.69
N VAL A 111 10.16 -10.49 3.05
CA VAL A 111 11.03 -11.35 3.86
C VAL A 111 11.28 -10.62 5.18
N PRO A 112 10.54 -10.95 6.25
CA PRO A 112 10.73 -10.36 7.57
C PRO A 112 11.95 -10.97 8.27
N PHE A 113 12.58 -10.17 9.13
CA PHE A 113 13.52 -10.59 10.13
C PHE A 113 13.17 -9.91 11.45
N GLU A 114 12.58 -10.67 12.37
CA GLU A 114 11.94 -10.14 13.56
C GLU A 114 12.40 -10.91 14.80
N ALA A 115 12.42 -10.20 15.90
CA ALA A 115 12.64 -10.75 17.24
C ALA A 115 11.36 -10.60 18.07
N GLU A 116 11.02 -11.64 18.80
CA GLU A 116 9.91 -11.71 19.71
C GLU A 116 10.43 -11.85 21.14
N TYR A 117 9.99 -10.98 22.03
CA TYR A 117 10.32 -11.07 23.43
C TYR A 117 9.09 -11.38 24.24
N ALA A 118 9.07 -12.56 24.88
CA ALA A 118 7.97 -13.03 25.72
C ALA A 118 7.93 -12.26 27.04
N LEU A 119 6.86 -11.49 27.24
CA LEU A 119 6.56 -10.85 28.54
C LEU A 119 5.84 -11.82 29.45
N LEU A 120 4.93 -12.60 28.89
CA LEU A 120 4.19 -13.64 29.60
C LEU A 120 4.19 -14.90 28.73
N ASP A 121 4.63 -16.02 29.29
CA ASP A 121 4.63 -17.31 28.60
C ASP A 121 3.90 -18.36 29.47
N ARG A 122 2.58 -18.41 29.33
CA ARG A 122 1.68 -19.37 29.96
C ARG A 122 0.73 -19.96 28.94
N LYS A 123 -0.45 -20.42 29.35
CA LYS A 123 -1.52 -20.85 28.44
C LYS A 123 -1.93 -19.72 27.48
N VAL A 124 -1.97 -18.49 27.97
CA VAL A 124 -2.01 -17.27 27.19
C VAL A 124 -0.63 -16.62 27.26
N GLY A 125 -0.03 -16.41 26.10
CA GLY A 125 1.25 -15.71 25.95
C GLY A 125 1.04 -14.27 25.53
N ILE A 126 1.94 -13.38 25.96
CA ILE A 126 2.03 -11.99 25.50
C ILE A 126 3.49 -11.73 25.15
N GLN A 127 3.71 -11.20 23.97
CA GLN A 127 5.04 -10.90 23.45
C GLN A 127 5.10 -9.54 22.75
N VAL A 128 6.26 -8.93 22.78
CA VAL A 128 6.58 -7.76 21.97
C VAL A 128 7.39 -8.23 20.77
N ILE A 129 7.03 -7.70 19.60
CA ILE A 129 7.64 -8.05 18.34
C ILE A 129 8.31 -6.81 17.77
N GLY A 130 9.55 -6.96 17.29
CA GLY A 130 10.26 -5.88 16.63
C GLY A 130 11.24 -6.41 15.59
N GLY A 131 11.43 -5.66 14.52
CA GLY A 131 12.34 -6.08 13.46
C GLY A 131 12.26 -5.22 12.22
N PHE A 132 12.71 -5.80 11.12
CA PHE A 132 12.68 -5.18 9.80
C PHE A 132 12.29 -6.21 8.75
N SER A 133 11.85 -5.72 7.59
CA SER A 133 11.56 -6.56 6.44
C SER A 133 12.17 -5.99 5.18
N THR A 134 12.52 -6.88 4.26
CA THR A 134 12.80 -6.55 2.88
C THR A 134 11.57 -6.88 2.03
N LEU A 135 11.16 -5.93 1.21
CA LEU A 135 9.99 -6.05 0.35
C LEU A 135 10.43 -5.99 -1.12
N PHE A 136 10.09 -7.00 -1.87
CA PHE A 136 10.33 -7.08 -3.31
C PHE A 136 9.02 -6.83 -4.04
N LEU A 137 8.98 -5.79 -4.88
CA LEU A 137 7.80 -5.43 -5.66
C LEU A 137 7.48 -6.53 -6.67
N ASN A 138 6.29 -7.11 -6.56
CA ASN A 138 5.79 -8.17 -7.44
C ASN A 138 4.67 -7.68 -8.36
N ASN A 139 3.80 -6.79 -7.85
CA ASN A 139 2.71 -6.22 -8.62
C ASN A 139 2.64 -4.71 -8.41
N ASN A 140 2.35 -3.99 -9.50
CA ASN A 140 2.21 -2.54 -9.50
C ASN A 140 1.14 -2.18 -10.53
N SER A 141 0.00 -1.77 -10.06
CA SER A 141 -1.15 -1.46 -10.90
C SER A 141 -1.80 -0.17 -10.46
N ILE A 142 -2.13 0.65 -11.44
CA ILE A 142 -2.90 1.87 -11.24
C ILE A 142 -4.16 1.76 -12.07
N SER A 143 -5.30 1.93 -11.39
CA SER A 143 -6.62 1.89 -11.99
C SER A 143 -7.39 3.16 -11.68
N LEU A 144 -8.18 3.59 -12.63
CA LEU A 144 -9.16 4.64 -12.47
C LEU A 144 -10.50 4.01 -12.16
N GLU A 145 -11.10 4.44 -11.07
CA GLU A 145 -12.45 4.06 -10.68
C GLU A 145 -13.40 5.22 -10.99
N GLU A 146 -14.29 4.97 -11.92
CA GLU A 146 -15.45 5.82 -12.23
C GLU A 146 -16.70 5.17 -11.63
N SER A 147 -17.79 5.92 -11.48
CA SER A 147 -19.02 5.46 -10.80
C SER A 147 -19.52 4.08 -11.22
N ASN A 148 -19.22 3.59 -12.44
CA ASN A 148 -19.69 2.31 -12.97
C ASN A 148 -18.62 1.48 -13.70
N SER A 149 -17.39 1.94 -13.75
CA SER A 149 -16.32 1.22 -14.45
C SER A 149 -14.98 1.38 -13.76
N VAL A 150 -14.15 0.35 -13.85
CA VAL A 150 -12.75 0.38 -13.41
C VAL A 150 -11.87 0.17 -14.64
N SER A 151 -11.05 1.16 -14.94
CA SER A 151 -10.13 1.12 -16.07
C SER A 151 -8.69 1.08 -15.58
N ARG A 152 -7.92 0.07 -15.99
CA ARG A 152 -6.51 -0.03 -15.67
C ARG A 152 -5.71 0.94 -16.53
N LEU A 153 -5.03 1.89 -15.91
CA LEU A 153 -4.24 2.92 -16.61
C LEU A 153 -2.82 2.44 -16.92
N GLY A 154 -2.18 1.75 -15.98
CA GLY A 154 -0.79 1.35 -16.12
C GLY A 154 -0.14 0.99 -14.80
N ALA A 155 1.12 1.38 -14.66
CA ALA A 155 1.94 1.14 -13.48
C ALA A 155 2.63 2.43 -13.02
N SER A 156 2.97 2.52 -11.75
CA SER A 156 3.78 3.63 -11.23
C SER A 156 5.24 3.43 -11.59
N ASN A 157 5.89 4.45 -12.18
CA ASN A 157 7.32 4.43 -12.50
C ASN A 157 8.22 5.00 -11.38
N SER A 158 7.62 5.41 -10.28
CA SER A 158 8.33 6.04 -9.14
C SER A 158 8.57 5.09 -7.98
N LEU A 159 8.29 3.80 -8.14
CA LEU A 159 8.48 2.81 -7.09
C LEU A 159 9.84 2.12 -7.18
N ASN A 160 10.41 1.84 -6.03
CA ASN A 160 11.57 0.98 -5.95
C ASN A 160 11.16 -0.49 -6.05
N ASN A 161 11.90 -1.27 -6.82
CA ASN A 161 11.71 -2.72 -6.92
C ASN A 161 11.99 -3.43 -5.59
N THR A 162 12.89 -2.85 -4.79
CA THR A 162 13.22 -3.35 -3.45
C THR A 162 13.09 -2.22 -2.45
N SER A 163 12.36 -2.47 -1.38
CA SER A 163 12.19 -1.53 -0.29
C SER A 163 12.35 -2.23 1.07
N PHE A 164 12.46 -1.43 2.12
CA PHE A 164 12.65 -1.91 3.48
C PHE A 164 11.57 -1.35 4.38
N SER A 165 11.21 -2.09 5.42
CA SER A 165 10.33 -1.60 6.48
C SER A 165 10.90 -1.90 7.86
N THR A 166 10.51 -1.09 8.83
CA THR A 166 10.65 -1.40 10.24
C THR A 166 9.30 -1.86 10.78
N ASN A 167 9.32 -2.88 11.62
CA ASN A 167 8.14 -3.57 12.12
C ASN A 167 8.13 -3.49 13.64
N VAL A 168 6.99 -3.15 14.22
CA VAL A 168 6.74 -3.20 15.66
C VAL A 168 5.34 -3.75 15.90
N GLY A 169 5.20 -4.65 16.87
CA GLY A 169 3.92 -5.26 17.17
C GLY A 169 3.83 -5.88 18.54
N LEU A 170 2.64 -6.37 18.80
CA LEU A 170 2.34 -7.17 19.98
C LEU A 170 1.84 -8.53 19.52
N GLY A 171 2.27 -9.59 20.19
CA GLY A 171 1.76 -10.94 19.96
C GLY A 171 0.91 -11.39 21.14
N LEU A 172 -0.22 -12.00 20.82
CA LEU A 172 -1.08 -12.71 21.75
C LEU A 172 -1.16 -14.15 21.29
N ASP A 173 -0.66 -15.06 22.13
CA ASP A 173 -0.66 -16.48 21.82
C ASP A 173 -1.63 -17.24 22.72
N TYR A 174 -2.30 -18.21 22.13
CA TYR A 174 -3.10 -19.16 22.89
C TYR A 174 -2.63 -20.59 22.60
N LYS A 175 -2.11 -21.27 23.61
CA LYS A 175 -1.61 -22.64 23.52
C LYS A 175 -2.79 -23.61 23.64
N PHE A 176 -3.15 -24.26 22.55
CA PHE A 176 -4.12 -25.37 22.56
C PHE A 176 -3.51 -26.61 23.16
N THR A 177 -2.27 -26.90 22.76
CA THR A 177 -1.44 -28.01 23.27
C THR A 177 0.00 -27.52 23.45
N ASP A 178 0.89 -28.35 23.94
CA ASP A 178 2.31 -28.03 24.06
C ASP A 178 2.98 -27.79 22.69
N ARG A 179 2.35 -28.26 21.61
CA ARG A 179 2.88 -28.16 20.24
C ARG A 179 2.13 -27.21 19.34
N ILE A 180 0.87 -26.91 19.62
CA ILE A 180 0.00 -26.11 18.74
C ILE A 180 -0.45 -24.86 19.49
N GLN A 181 -0.18 -23.72 18.91
CA GLN A 181 -0.64 -22.42 19.40
C GLN A 181 -1.27 -21.59 18.29
N PHE A 182 -2.25 -20.80 18.65
CA PHE A 182 -2.83 -19.75 17.84
C PHE A 182 -2.18 -18.42 18.16
N ASN A 183 -1.90 -17.64 17.15
CA ASN A 183 -1.25 -16.34 17.27
C ASN A 183 -2.16 -15.25 16.73
N LEU A 184 -2.23 -14.12 17.43
CA LEU A 184 -2.90 -12.90 17.02
C LEU A 184 -1.94 -11.73 17.21
N GLU A 185 -1.56 -11.06 16.12
CA GLU A 185 -0.47 -10.09 16.14
C GLU A 185 -0.87 -8.79 15.44
N PRO A 186 -1.33 -7.77 16.19
CA PRO A 186 -1.40 -6.42 15.68
C PRO A 186 0.01 -5.88 15.44
N MET A 187 0.27 -5.45 14.20
CA MET A 187 1.58 -4.98 13.73
C MET A 187 1.47 -3.61 13.10
N PHE A 188 2.41 -2.74 13.43
CA PHE A 188 2.67 -1.49 12.73
C PHE A 188 3.94 -1.66 11.88
N LYS A 189 3.84 -1.34 10.60
CA LYS A 189 4.97 -1.40 9.67
C LYS A 189 5.16 -0.05 8.98
N TYR A 190 6.39 0.43 8.99
CA TYR A 190 6.79 1.71 8.42
C TYR A 190 7.80 1.49 7.31
N GLN A 191 7.43 1.86 6.08
CA GLN A 191 8.24 1.63 4.89
C GLN A 191 9.24 2.78 4.69
N LEU A 192 10.52 2.46 4.48
CA LEU A 192 11.61 3.44 4.49
C LEU A 192 11.86 4.06 3.11
N ASN A 193 11.87 3.25 2.06
CA ASN A 193 12.27 3.67 0.72
C ASN A 193 11.37 3.08 -0.37
N ALA A 194 10.05 3.26 -0.24
CA ALA A 194 9.08 2.78 -1.23
C ALA A 194 9.22 3.47 -2.59
N TYR A 195 9.59 4.76 -2.59
CA TYR A 195 9.60 5.61 -3.78
C TYR A 195 11.00 6.11 -4.14
N THR A 196 11.32 6.11 -5.44
CA THR A 196 12.61 6.58 -5.99
C THR A 196 12.67 8.10 -6.18
N LYS A 197 11.53 8.71 -6.52
CA LYS A 197 11.44 10.14 -6.86
C LYS A 197 10.24 10.72 -6.13
N THR A 198 10.45 11.22 -4.94
CA THR A 198 9.40 11.94 -4.21
C THR A 198 9.80 13.39 -4.09
N VAL A 199 8.90 14.27 -4.51
CA VAL A 199 8.98 15.72 -4.22
C VAL A 199 8.59 15.96 -2.76
N SER A 200 7.90 15.01 -2.14
CA SER A 200 7.53 14.99 -0.74
C SER A 200 8.12 13.77 -0.03
N ASP A 201 8.49 13.92 1.22
CA ASP A 201 9.00 12.85 2.10
C ASP A 201 7.89 11.85 2.50
N PHE A 202 7.06 11.43 1.53
CA PHE A 202 5.98 10.50 1.79
C PHE A 202 6.53 9.10 2.04
N ARG A 203 6.36 8.63 3.26
CA ARG A 203 6.74 7.30 3.70
C ARG A 203 5.50 6.53 4.12
N PRO A 204 5.08 5.54 3.35
CA PRO A 204 3.89 4.78 3.67
C PRO A 204 4.07 3.98 4.95
N TYR A 205 3.01 3.92 5.74
CA TYR A 205 2.89 3.04 6.88
C TYR A 205 1.58 2.26 6.78
N TYR A 206 1.55 1.11 7.39
CA TYR A 206 0.33 0.31 7.47
C TYR A 206 0.21 -0.41 8.80
N LEU A 207 -1.03 -0.63 9.19
CA LEU A 207 -1.43 -1.42 10.33
C LEU A 207 -1.97 -2.74 9.82
N GLY A 208 -1.47 -3.85 10.34
CA GLY A 208 -1.92 -5.18 10.00
C GLY A 208 -2.34 -5.95 11.25
N LEU A 209 -3.30 -6.83 11.09
CA LEU A 209 -3.64 -7.84 12.08
C LEU A 209 -3.30 -9.20 11.50
N TYR A 210 -2.26 -9.82 12.00
CA TYR A 210 -1.82 -11.14 11.56
C TYR A 210 -2.42 -12.21 12.48
N THR A 211 -2.88 -13.28 11.88
CA THR A 211 -3.38 -14.44 12.59
C THR A 211 -2.74 -15.68 12.02
N GLY A 212 -2.40 -16.64 12.86
CA GLY A 212 -1.73 -17.85 12.41
C GLY A 212 -1.82 -19.00 13.38
N LEU A 213 -1.40 -20.15 12.91
CA LEU A 213 -1.16 -21.34 13.73
C LEU A 213 0.31 -21.68 13.69
N SER A 214 0.90 -21.86 14.87
CA SER A 214 2.29 -22.27 15.03
C SER A 214 2.39 -23.69 15.57
N ILE A 215 3.33 -24.45 15.02
CA ILE A 215 3.61 -25.82 15.42
C ILE A 215 5.05 -25.88 15.94
N LYS A 216 5.23 -26.37 17.17
CA LYS A 216 6.55 -26.60 17.80
C LYS A 216 6.99 -28.04 17.56
N PHE A 217 8.25 -28.20 17.18
CA PHE A 217 8.89 -29.51 17.06
C PHE A 217 9.97 -29.70 18.09
#